data_61a01098d0a8774126298d4718c146db
#
_entry.id   61a01098d0a8774126298d4718c146db
#
_cell.length_a   1.000
_cell.length_b   1.000
_cell.length_c   1.000
_cell.angle_alpha   90.00
_cell.angle_beta   90.00
_cell.angle_gamma   90.00
#
_symmetry.space_group_name_H-M   'P 1'
#
loop_
_entity.id
_entity.type
_entity.pdbx_description
1 polymer ?
#
loop_
_entity_poly.entity_id
_entity_poly.type
_entity_poly.pdbx_seq_one_letter_code
_entity_poly.pdbx_strand_id
1 'polypeptide(L)'
;MPPPANVHRHFLPWDRPLPAQAAAWLARDWTDPGPLDLSTVLVLVPTRQSGRRLREALAEHAATRNSAVLAPRVVLPEDLLAPADGAPMAAVATSLETQLAWAEVLRAAGLEEFRAVFPVDPPARHFA
;
A
#
# COMPACT_ATOMS: atom_id res chain seq x y z
N MET A 1 -16.51 -23.40 8.50
CA MET A 1 -15.91 -22.66 7.36
C MET A 1 -16.61 -21.30 7.32
N PRO A 2 -15.92 -20.18 7.45
CA PRO A 2 -16.57 -18.89 7.31
C PRO A 2 -17.17 -18.78 5.89
N PRO A 3 -18.29 -18.10 5.69
CA PRO A 3 -18.86 -17.88 4.38
C PRO A 3 -17.81 -17.20 3.48
N PRO A 4 -17.76 -17.51 2.18
CA PRO A 4 -16.81 -16.86 1.29
C PRO A 4 -17.04 -15.36 1.36
N ALA A 5 -15.98 -14.61 1.62
CA ALA A 5 -16.03 -13.16 1.59
C ALA A 5 -16.57 -12.73 0.22
N ASN A 6 -17.58 -11.87 0.23
CA ASN A 6 -18.21 -11.40 -1.00
C ASN A 6 -17.24 -10.43 -1.67
N VAL A 7 -16.43 -10.93 -2.60
CA VAL A 7 -15.38 -10.16 -3.29
C VAL A 7 -15.98 -9.51 -4.53
N HIS A 8 -16.05 -8.18 -4.52
CA HIS A 8 -16.41 -7.39 -5.68
C HIS A 8 -15.16 -6.79 -6.33
N ARG A 9 -15.06 -6.88 -7.65
CA ARG A 9 -13.96 -6.28 -8.42
C ARG A 9 -14.48 -5.08 -9.19
N HIS A 10 -13.86 -3.92 -8.97
CA HIS A 10 -14.13 -2.70 -9.69
C HIS A 10 -12.88 -2.26 -10.44
N PHE A 11 -13.02 -2.06 -11.74
CA PHE A 11 -11.94 -1.56 -12.59
C PHE A 11 -12.13 -0.07 -12.81
N LEU A 12 -11.14 0.71 -12.40
CA LEU A 12 -11.12 2.14 -12.63
C LEU A 12 -10.37 2.43 -13.93
N PRO A 13 -10.86 3.34 -14.77
CA PRO A 13 -10.20 3.69 -16.03
C PRO A 13 -8.85 4.39 -15.79
N TRP A 14 -7.99 4.40 -16.80
CA TRP A 14 -6.65 5.01 -16.74
C TRP A 14 -6.61 6.46 -17.23
N ASP A 15 -7.74 7.03 -17.58
CA ASP A 15 -7.88 8.38 -18.15
C ASP A 15 -7.76 9.51 -17.12
N ARG A 16 -7.85 9.20 -15.84
CA ARG A 16 -7.78 10.15 -14.73
C ARG A 16 -6.91 9.67 -13.60
N PRO A 17 -6.43 10.57 -12.71
CA PRO A 17 -5.66 10.19 -11.54
C PRO A 17 -6.42 9.21 -10.65
N LEU A 18 -5.80 8.05 -10.37
CA LEU A 18 -6.42 6.98 -9.59
C LEU A 18 -6.90 7.41 -8.20
N PRO A 19 -6.20 8.27 -7.43
CA PRO A 19 -6.68 8.69 -6.11
C PRO A 19 -8.02 9.42 -6.17
N ALA A 20 -8.22 10.29 -7.17
CA ALA A 20 -9.48 11.03 -7.35
C ALA A 20 -10.64 10.07 -7.71
N GLN A 21 -10.40 9.09 -8.56
CA GLN A 21 -11.39 8.08 -8.92
C GLN A 21 -11.73 7.17 -7.73
N ALA A 22 -10.73 6.77 -6.95
CA ALA A 22 -10.93 5.97 -5.74
C ALA A 22 -11.73 6.76 -4.68
N ALA A 23 -11.45 8.05 -4.51
CA ALA A 23 -12.22 8.92 -3.63
C ALA A 23 -13.68 9.03 -4.06
N ALA A 24 -13.94 9.27 -5.35
CA ALA A 24 -15.29 9.33 -5.89
C ALA A 24 -16.03 7.98 -5.74
N TRP A 25 -15.34 6.87 -5.95
CA TRP A 25 -15.90 5.53 -5.78
C TRP A 25 -16.24 5.22 -4.30
N LEU A 26 -15.39 5.59 -3.37
CA LEU A 26 -15.65 5.43 -1.93
C LEU A 26 -16.82 6.31 -1.47
N ALA A 27 -16.99 7.47 -2.08
CA ALA A 27 -18.06 8.42 -1.77
C ALA A 27 -19.35 8.18 -2.57
N ARG A 28 -19.45 7.15 -3.41
CA ARG A 28 -20.59 6.96 -4.34
C ARG A 28 -21.96 6.90 -3.66
N ASP A 29 -22.00 6.34 -2.45
CA ASP A 29 -23.22 6.19 -1.67
C ASP A 29 -23.45 7.33 -0.66
N TRP A 30 -22.61 8.36 -0.71
CA TRP A 30 -22.70 9.52 0.18
C TRP A 30 -23.77 10.51 -0.30
N THR A 31 -24.96 10.39 0.24
CA THR A 31 -26.13 11.22 -0.10
C THR A 31 -26.48 12.23 1.00
N ASP A 32 -26.03 11.98 2.21
CA ASP A 32 -26.35 12.80 3.38
C ASP A 32 -25.67 14.18 3.35
N PRO A 33 -26.28 15.21 3.95
CA PRO A 33 -25.69 16.55 4.04
C PRO A 33 -24.53 16.64 5.05
N GLY A 34 -24.30 15.59 5.84
CA GLY A 34 -23.22 15.48 6.83
C GLY A 34 -21.85 15.18 6.23
N PRO A 35 -20.84 14.98 7.07
CA PRO A 35 -19.51 14.59 6.63
C PRO A 35 -19.54 13.21 5.94
N LEU A 36 -18.64 13.00 4.98
CA LEU A 36 -18.39 11.68 4.41
C LEU A 36 -17.76 10.80 5.49
N ASP A 37 -18.53 9.86 6.03
CA ASP A 37 -18.05 8.95 7.07
C ASP A 37 -17.51 7.64 6.46
N LEU A 38 -16.19 7.49 6.49
CA LEU A 38 -15.46 6.28 6.11
C LEU A 38 -14.72 5.65 7.31
N SER A 39 -15.07 6.03 8.54
CA SER A 39 -14.36 5.60 9.75
C SER A 39 -14.35 4.07 9.95
N THR A 40 -15.36 3.38 9.43
CA THR A 40 -15.49 1.90 9.48
C THR A 40 -14.82 1.20 8.29
N VAL A 41 -14.31 1.95 7.32
CA VAL A 41 -13.71 1.41 6.09
C VAL A 41 -12.21 1.19 6.28
N LEU A 42 -11.74 0.00 5.92
CA LEU A 42 -10.32 -0.33 5.83
C LEU A 42 -9.90 -0.28 4.35
N VAL A 43 -8.90 0.51 4.05
CA VAL A 43 -8.33 0.62 2.70
C VAL A 43 -6.90 0.12 2.70
N LEU A 44 -6.63 -0.89 1.89
CA LEU A 44 -5.30 -1.42 1.67
C LEU A 44 -4.66 -0.70 0.48
N VAL A 45 -3.47 -0.17 0.67
CA VAL A 45 -2.74 0.56 -0.38
C VAL A 45 -1.32 0.00 -0.53
N PRO A 46 -0.74 0.05 -1.75
CA PRO A 46 0.58 -0.54 -2.00
C PRO A 46 1.73 0.27 -1.37
N THR A 47 1.55 1.55 -1.10
CA THR A 47 2.60 2.42 -0.54
C THR A 47 2.02 3.48 0.39
N ARG A 48 2.84 3.99 1.32
CA ARG A 48 2.47 5.13 2.19
C ARG A 48 2.10 6.37 1.38
N GLN A 49 2.78 6.59 0.25
CA GLN A 49 2.49 7.72 -0.63
C GLN A 49 1.11 7.59 -1.28
N SER A 50 0.71 6.39 -1.69
CA SER A 50 -0.64 6.13 -2.21
C SER A 50 -1.70 6.43 -1.16
N GLY A 51 -1.44 6.06 0.10
CA GLY A 51 -2.34 6.35 1.21
C GLY A 51 -2.48 7.85 1.49
N ARG A 52 -1.37 8.59 1.42
CA ARG A 52 -1.40 10.05 1.55
C ARG A 52 -2.23 10.71 0.45
N ARG A 53 -1.96 10.35 -0.81
CA ARG A 53 -2.70 10.88 -1.98
C ARG A 53 -4.19 10.54 -1.93
N LEU A 54 -4.55 9.37 -1.43
CA LEU A 54 -5.96 9.01 -1.25
C LEU A 54 -6.64 9.92 -0.23
N ARG A 55 -5.99 10.19 0.92
CA ARG A 55 -6.56 11.10 1.94
C ARG A 55 -6.71 12.52 1.40
N GLU A 56 -5.74 13.02 0.65
CA GLU A 56 -5.81 14.32 -0.03
C GLU A 56 -7.01 14.36 -0.99
N ALA A 57 -7.17 13.35 -1.85
CA ALA A 57 -8.26 13.27 -2.79
C ALA A 57 -9.65 13.14 -2.12
N LEU A 58 -9.75 12.44 -1.00
CA LEU A 58 -10.98 12.36 -0.20
C LEU A 58 -11.34 13.72 0.40
N ALA A 59 -10.37 14.45 0.92
CA ALA A 59 -10.57 15.79 1.46
C ALA A 59 -11.02 16.76 0.36
N GLU A 60 -10.37 16.74 -0.80
CA GLU A 60 -10.75 17.53 -1.98
C GLU A 60 -12.17 17.17 -2.43
N HIS A 61 -12.51 15.87 -2.49
CA HIS A 61 -13.86 15.43 -2.86
C HIS A 61 -14.92 15.93 -1.87
N ALA A 62 -14.66 15.86 -0.56
CA ALA A 62 -15.59 16.37 0.44
C ALA A 62 -15.74 17.91 0.35
N ALA A 63 -14.65 18.61 0.07
CA ALA A 63 -14.65 20.06 -0.10
C ALA A 63 -15.55 20.51 -1.26
N THR A 64 -15.73 19.73 -2.33
CA THR A 64 -16.65 20.06 -3.42
C THR A 64 -18.11 20.19 -2.97
N ARG A 65 -18.45 19.57 -1.83
CA ARG A 65 -19.77 19.63 -1.20
C ARG A 65 -19.78 20.52 0.05
N ASN A 66 -18.74 21.32 0.24
CA ASN A 66 -18.52 22.15 1.43
C ASN A 66 -18.65 21.35 2.74
N SER A 67 -18.12 20.14 2.75
CA SER A 67 -18.21 19.19 3.86
C SER A 67 -16.84 18.64 4.24
N ALA A 68 -16.83 17.86 5.32
CA ALA A 68 -15.64 17.19 5.83
C ALA A 68 -15.63 15.68 5.51
N VAL A 69 -14.52 15.00 5.77
CA VAL A 69 -14.39 13.55 5.70
C VAL A 69 -13.88 12.98 7.03
N LEU A 70 -14.54 11.96 7.54
CA LEU A 70 -14.02 11.07 8.55
C LEU A 70 -13.23 9.98 7.81
N ALA A 71 -11.91 10.10 7.85
CA ALA A 71 -11.03 9.32 6.98
C ALA A 71 -11.10 7.81 7.26
N PRO A 72 -10.94 6.95 6.24
CA PRO A 72 -10.81 5.51 6.42
C PRO A 72 -9.49 5.15 7.10
N ARG A 73 -9.44 3.97 7.70
CA ARG A 73 -8.18 3.38 8.14
C ARG A 73 -7.40 2.89 6.91
N VAL A 74 -6.30 3.57 6.61
CA VAL A 74 -5.42 3.22 5.48
C VAL A 74 -4.22 2.44 5.99
N VAL A 75 -4.00 1.25 5.46
CA VAL A 75 -2.96 0.30 5.87
C VAL A 75 -2.16 -0.20 4.67
N LEU A 76 -0.97 -0.70 4.93
CA LEU A 76 -0.12 -1.39 3.96
C LEU A 76 -0.31 -2.90 4.06
N PRO A 77 0.06 -3.69 3.03
CA PRO A 77 -0.03 -5.15 3.08
C PRO A 77 0.68 -5.76 4.29
N GLU A 78 1.84 -5.24 4.65
CA GLU A 78 2.61 -5.67 5.82
C GLU A 78 1.87 -5.44 7.15
N ASP A 79 1.06 -4.40 7.24
CA ASP A 79 0.28 -4.10 8.45
C ASP A 79 -0.82 -5.14 8.72
N LEU A 80 -1.27 -5.86 7.67
CA LEU A 80 -2.24 -6.95 7.80
C LEU A 80 -1.60 -8.26 8.26
N LEU A 81 -0.30 -8.40 8.07
CA LEU A 81 0.46 -9.59 8.46
C LEU A 81 0.96 -9.47 9.91
N ALA A 82 0.83 -8.30 10.52
CA ALA A 82 1.14 -8.13 11.94
C ALA A 82 0.19 -9.02 12.76
N PRO A 83 0.70 -9.82 13.72
CA PRO A 83 -0.13 -10.68 14.54
C PRO A 83 -1.21 -9.85 15.24
N ALA A 84 -2.46 -10.24 15.07
CA ALA A 84 -3.53 -9.72 15.90
C ALA A 84 -3.28 -10.23 17.34
N ASP A 85 -3.37 -9.31 18.30
CA ASP A 85 -3.41 -9.62 19.73
C ASP A 85 -2.14 -10.24 20.34
N GLY A 86 -1.11 -9.41 20.59
CA GLY A 86 -0.14 -9.66 21.67
C GLY A 86 0.67 -10.96 21.61
N ALA A 87 0.56 -11.73 20.54
CA ALA A 87 1.47 -12.84 20.30
C ALA A 87 2.90 -12.30 20.27
N PRO A 88 3.87 -12.93 20.94
CA PRO A 88 5.24 -12.49 20.88
C PRO A 88 5.66 -12.48 19.41
N MET A 89 5.81 -11.27 18.85
CA MET A 89 6.38 -11.13 17.52
C MET A 89 7.72 -11.84 17.53
N ALA A 90 7.86 -12.88 16.71
CA ALA A 90 9.19 -13.32 16.33
C ALA A 90 9.97 -12.06 15.95
N ALA A 91 11.16 -11.88 16.50
CA ALA A 91 11.94 -10.67 16.30
C ALA A 91 11.99 -10.35 14.80
N VAL A 92 11.31 -9.29 14.40
CA VAL A 92 11.33 -8.85 13.00
C VAL A 92 12.72 -8.28 12.73
N ALA A 93 13.41 -8.86 11.75
CA ALA A 93 14.72 -8.38 11.37
C ALA A 93 14.67 -6.89 11.03
N THR A 94 15.62 -6.13 11.51
CA THR A 94 15.79 -4.72 11.13
C THR A 94 16.11 -4.63 9.64
N SER A 95 15.93 -3.45 9.06
CA SER A 95 16.28 -3.21 7.65
C SER A 95 17.74 -3.57 7.35
N LEU A 96 18.65 -3.29 8.28
CA LEU A 96 20.07 -3.63 8.12
C LEU A 96 20.30 -5.15 8.16
N GLU A 97 19.71 -5.85 9.12
CA GLU A 97 19.80 -7.32 9.21
C GLU A 97 19.25 -7.99 7.96
N THR A 98 18.12 -7.50 7.45
CA THR A 98 17.52 -7.97 6.20
C THR A 98 18.48 -7.76 5.01
N GLN A 99 19.09 -6.58 4.90
CA GLN A 99 20.05 -6.30 3.82
C GLN A 99 21.31 -7.19 3.92
N LEU A 100 21.82 -7.39 5.12
CA LEU A 100 22.99 -8.26 5.35
C LEU A 100 22.67 -9.73 5.03
N ALA A 101 21.51 -10.23 5.45
CA ALA A 101 21.05 -11.58 5.15
C ALA A 101 20.91 -11.80 3.64
N TRP A 102 20.31 -10.84 2.93
CA TRP A 102 20.21 -10.90 1.46
C TRP A 102 21.58 -10.84 0.78
N ALA A 103 22.47 -9.98 1.26
CA ALA A 103 23.83 -9.91 0.72
C ALA A 103 24.60 -11.24 0.90
N GLU A 104 24.39 -11.92 2.01
CA GLU A 104 24.99 -13.24 2.28
C GLU A 104 24.40 -14.32 1.37
N VAL A 105 23.07 -14.38 1.26
CA VAL A 105 22.38 -15.31 0.35
C VAL A 105 22.83 -15.11 -1.10
N LEU A 106 22.88 -13.85 -1.57
CA LEU A 106 23.32 -13.54 -2.93
C LEU A 106 24.80 -13.86 -3.15
N ARG A 107 25.64 -13.73 -2.13
CA ARG A 107 27.07 -14.08 -2.21
C ARG A 107 27.28 -15.60 -2.26
N ALA A 108 26.43 -16.37 -1.57
CA ALA A 108 26.45 -17.83 -1.56
C ALA A 108 25.77 -18.45 -2.79
N ALA A 109 24.83 -17.74 -3.41
CA ALA A 109 24.12 -18.19 -4.60
C ALA A 109 25.03 -18.18 -5.82
N GLY A 110 24.96 -19.19 -6.67
CA GLY A 110 25.57 -19.18 -8.00
C GLY A 110 24.89 -18.15 -8.90
N LEU A 111 25.42 -16.92 -8.95
CA LEU A 111 24.83 -15.81 -9.71
C LEU A 111 24.78 -16.02 -11.23
N GLU A 112 25.35 -17.12 -11.72
CA GLU A 112 25.33 -17.53 -13.13
C GLU A 112 23.90 -17.58 -13.71
N GLU A 113 22.95 -18.06 -12.93
CA GLU A 113 21.54 -18.17 -13.34
C GLU A 113 20.84 -16.79 -13.40
N PHE A 114 21.42 -15.79 -12.75
CA PHE A 114 20.85 -14.45 -12.64
C PHE A 114 21.61 -13.38 -13.45
N ARG A 115 22.35 -13.77 -14.47
CA ARG A 115 23.18 -12.86 -15.28
C ARG A 115 22.43 -11.64 -15.85
N ALA A 116 21.13 -11.76 -16.11
CA ALA A 116 20.31 -10.65 -16.56
C ALA A 116 20.13 -9.54 -15.50
N VAL A 117 20.21 -9.90 -14.22
CA VAL A 117 20.04 -8.98 -13.08
C VAL A 117 21.38 -8.61 -12.45
N PHE A 118 22.30 -9.58 -12.40
CA PHE A 118 23.65 -9.42 -11.85
C PHE A 118 24.68 -9.71 -12.96
N PRO A 119 25.07 -8.73 -13.76
CA PRO A 119 26.11 -8.91 -14.79
C PRO A 119 27.44 -9.30 -14.12
N VAL A 120 28.15 -10.23 -14.75
CA VAL A 120 29.43 -10.78 -14.24
C VAL A 120 30.50 -9.69 -14.07
N ASP A 121 30.44 -8.68 -14.95
CA ASP A 121 31.30 -7.49 -14.89
C ASP A 121 30.42 -6.24 -14.70
N PRO A 122 30.06 -5.90 -13.46
CA PRO A 122 29.31 -4.66 -13.24
C PRO A 122 30.19 -3.48 -13.69
N PRO A 123 29.61 -2.50 -14.39
CA PRO A 123 30.34 -1.31 -14.81
C PRO A 123 30.96 -0.63 -13.58
N ALA A 124 32.21 -0.21 -13.69
CA ALA A 124 32.90 0.51 -12.62
C ALA A 124 32.06 1.72 -12.21
N ARG A 125 31.58 1.73 -10.98
CA ARG A 125 30.84 2.87 -10.44
C ARG A 125 31.86 3.95 -10.12
N HIS A 126 31.99 4.92 -11.01
CA HIS A 126 32.64 6.16 -10.68
C HIS A 126 31.71 6.97 -9.78
N PHE A 127 31.97 6.93 -8.47
CA PHE A 127 31.41 7.92 -7.57
C PHE A 127 32.16 9.22 -7.85
N ALA A 128 31.49 10.17 -8.51
CA ALA A 128 31.97 11.54 -8.61
C ALA A 128 31.52 12.32 -7.36
#